data_cdb6fe7f188de0740e3e157f1ec9e43d
#
_entry.id   cdb6fe7f188de0740e3e157f1ec9e43d
#
_cell.length_a   1.000
_cell.length_b   1.000
_cell.length_c   1.000
_cell.angle_alpha   90.00
_cell.angle_beta   90.00
_cell.angle_gamma   90.00
#
_symmetry.space_group_name_H-M   'P 1'
#
loop_
_entity.id
_entity.type
_entity.pdbx_description
1 polymer ?
#
loop_
_entity_poly.entity_id
_entity_poly.type
_entity_poly.pdbx_seq_one_letter_code
_entity_poly.pdbx_strand_id
1 'polypeptide(L)'
;IMPSLVGSEMCIRDRTKAVCPGSFDPVTLGHIDIINRANQMFDEVTVLVTGNPDKPSGLFSVDERMKLIRQSVDPSIKVDFCSGLLVDYTTHHGVDVLVKGLRSSLDYEYELPMAQMNRHLSGIDTVFLLTDEKYGYISSSLCKQVAKFGGDVTGMFPDAVGRAVKEKYRK
;
A
#
# COMPACT_ATOMS: atom_id res chain seq x y z
N ILE A 1 -11.66 -2.63 -57.29
CA ILE A 1 -12.02 -3.43 -56.10
C ILE A 1 -10.94 -3.19 -55.05
N MET A 2 -11.25 -2.36 -54.10
CA MET A 2 -10.38 -2.16 -52.93
C MET A 2 -10.60 -3.28 -51.94
N PRO A 3 -9.56 -3.95 -51.41
CA PRO A 3 -9.73 -4.87 -50.31
C PRO A 3 -10.00 -4.07 -49.02
N SER A 4 -11.10 -4.39 -48.38
CA SER A 4 -11.48 -3.87 -47.06
C SER A 4 -10.43 -4.30 -46.03
N LEU A 5 -9.69 -3.32 -45.54
CA LEU A 5 -8.88 -3.47 -44.32
C LEU A 5 -9.83 -3.43 -43.10
N VAL A 6 -10.47 -4.54 -42.79
CA VAL A 6 -11.08 -4.77 -41.49
C VAL A 6 -10.16 -5.72 -40.74
N GLY A 7 -9.08 -5.16 -40.23
CA GLY A 7 -8.30 -5.71 -39.15
C GLY A 7 -8.59 -4.89 -37.92
N SER A 8 -9.67 -5.20 -37.21
CA SER A 8 -9.78 -4.73 -35.84
C SER A 8 -8.73 -5.49 -35.02
N GLU A 9 -7.52 -4.95 -34.95
CA GLU A 9 -6.63 -5.26 -33.86
C GLU A 9 -7.36 -4.77 -32.59
N MET A 10 -8.10 -5.69 -31.99
CA MET A 10 -8.56 -5.55 -30.65
C MET A 10 -7.28 -5.54 -29.80
N CYS A 11 -6.74 -4.34 -29.50
CA CYS A 11 -5.70 -4.20 -28.49
C CYS A 11 -6.24 -4.82 -27.21
N ILE A 12 -5.84 -6.05 -26.94
CA ILE A 12 -5.96 -6.63 -25.62
C ILE A 12 -5.07 -5.74 -24.77
N ARG A 13 -5.68 -4.76 -24.12
CA ARG A 13 -4.99 -3.92 -23.17
C ARG A 13 -4.64 -4.86 -22.01
N ASP A 14 -3.38 -5.25 -21.92
CA ASP A 14 -2.91 -6.02 -20.78
C ASP A 14 -3.29 -5.28 -19.52
N ARG A 15 -3.89 -6.00 -18.56
CA ARG A 15 -4.34 -5.41 -17.30
C ARG A 15 -3.14 -4.88 -16.54
N THR A 16 -3.17 -3.60 -16.20
CA THR A 16 -2.11 -2.97 -15.42
C THR A 16 -2.22 -3.36 -13.96
N LYS A 17 -1.19 -4.05 -13.45
CA LYS A 17 -1.10 -4.52 -12.08
C LYS A 17 -0.25 -3.59 -11.23
N ALA A 18 -0.82 -3.05 -10.18
CA ALA A 18 -0.15 -2.17 -9.24
C ALA A 18 0.01 -2.83 -7.87
N VAL A 19 1.11 -2.55 -7.21
CA VAL A 19 1.36 -2.97 -5.82
C VAL A 19 1.57 -1.74 -4.94
N CYS A 20 0.87 -1.70 -3.81
CA CYS A 20 1.06 -0.72 -2.75
C CYS A 20 1.85 -1.39 -1.60
N PRO A 21 3.18 -1.29 -1.57
CA PRO A 21 3.99 -1.94 -0.54
C PRO A 21 4.11 -1.07 0.72
N GLY A 22 4.11 -1.71 1.88
CA GLY A 22 4.32 -1.01 3.15
C GLY A 22 4.30 -1.95 4.35
N SER A 23 4.71 -1.45 5.51
CA SER A 23 4.65 -2.22 6.76
C SER A 23 3.22 -2.31 7.32
N PHE A 24 2.40 -1.28 7.12
CA PHE A 24 1.01 -1.20 7.59
C PHE A 24 0.81 -1.64 9.05
N ASP A 25 1.60 -1.08 9.94
CA ASP A 25 1.59 -1.43 11.37
C ASP A 25 1.12 -0.25 12.27
N PRO A 26 -0.20 -0.01 12.31
CA PRO A 26 -1.25 -0.54 11.46
C PRO A 26 -1.52 0.33 10.21
N VAL A 27 -2.43 -0.15 9.35
CA VAL A 27 -2.99 0.64 8.25
C VAL A 27 -3.75 1.86 8.80
N THR A 28 -3.60 3.03 8.15
CA THR A 28 -4.24 4.31 8.54
C THR A 28 -5.18 4.79 7.44
N LEU A 29 -6.00 5.82 7.73
CA LEU A 29 -6.87 6.44 6.72
C LEU A 29 -6.06 7.08 5.58
N GLY A 30 -4.84 7.58 5.84
CA GLY A 30 -3.95 8.05 4.78
C GLY A 30 -3.51 6.92 3.83
N HIS A 31 -3.24 5.73 4.34
CA HIS A 31 -2.97 4.56 3.50
C HIS A 31 -4.20 4.15 2.69
N ILE A 32 -5.38 4.14 3.29
CA ILE A 32 -6.64 3.79 2.61
C ILE A 32 -6.94 4.77 1.46
N ASP A 33 -6.70 6.07 1.65
CA ASP A 33 -6.83 7.07 0.58
C ASP A 33 -5.99 6.71 -0.65
N ILE A 34 -4.70 6.45 -0.45
CA ILE A 34 -3.77 6.07 -1.53
C ILE A 34 -4.19 4.76 -2.20
N ILE A 35 -4.55 3.73 -1.41
CA ILE A 35 -4.97 2.43 -1.91
C ILE A 35 -6.23 2.54 -2.77
N ASN A 36 -7.25 3.29 -2.31
CA ASN A 36 -8.48 3.48 -3.05
C ASN A 36 -8.26 4.24 -4.35
N ARG A 37 -7.40 5.26 -4.34
CA ARG A 37 -7.05 6.00 -5.55
C ARG A 37 -6.25 5.15 -6.52
N ALA A 38 -5.33 4.32 -6.04
CA ALA A 38 -4.65 3.34 -6.87
C ALA A 38 -5.66 2.38 -7.53
N ASN A 39 -6.66 1.91 -6.78
CA ASN A 39 -7.70 1.01 -7.30
C ASN A 39 -8.61 1.65 -8.36
N GLN A 40 -8.66 2.99 -8.41
CA GLN A 40 -9.37 3.72 -9.48
C GLN A 40 -8.48 3.92 -10.73
N MET A 41 -7.17 3.86 -10.58
CA MET A 41 -6.20 4.14 -11.65
C MET A 41 -5.71 2.89 -12.37
N PHE A 42 -5.67 1.74 -11.68
CA PHE A 42 -5.10 0.49 -12.16
C PHE A 42 -6.15 -0.63 -12.17
N ASP A 43 -5.98 -1.59 -13.08
CA ASP A 43 -6.96 -2.67 -13.28
C ASP A 43 -6.92 -3.73 -12.15
N GLU A 44 -5.77 -3.90 -11.53
CA GLU A 44 -5.57 -4.82 -10.41
C GLU A 44 -4.64 -4.18 -9.38
N VAL A 45 -5.07 -4.13 -8.12
CA VAL A 45 -4.28 -3.59 -7.02
C VAL A 45 -4.06 -4.63 -5.94
N THR A 46 -2.81 -4.75 -5.52
CA THR A 46 -2.41 -5.56 -4.37
C THR A 46 -1.79 -4.68 -3.29
N VAL A 47 -2.33 -4.74 -2.08
CA VAL A 47 -1.67 -4.19 -0.90
C VAL A 47 -0.69 -5.23 -0.39
N LEU A 48 0.60 -4.91 -0.40
CA LEU A 48 1.65 -5.83 -0.05
C LEU A 48 2.25 -5.47 1.30
N VAL A 49 1.96 -6.27 2.31
CA VAL A 49 2.59 -6.14 3.61
C VAL A 49 4.05 -6.59 3.51
N THR A 50 4.97 -5.70 3.86
CA THR A 50 6.40 -6.01 3.88
C THR A 50 6.88 -6.12 5.32
N GLY A 51 7.76 -7.08 5.61
CA GLY A 51 8.31 -7.27 6.94
C GLY A 51 9.07 -8.59 7.09
N ASN A 52 9.75 -8.72 8.21
CA ASN A 52 10.36 -9.99 8.59
C ASN A 52 9.45 -10.69 9.62
N PRO A 53 8.86 -11.85 9.30
CA PRO A 53 7.99 -12.58 10.22
C PRO A 53 8.72 -13.08 11.47
N ASP A 54 10.04 -13.32 11.35
CA ASP A 54 10.87 -13.83 12.44
C ASP A 54 11.33 -12.75 13.44
N LYS A 55 11.10 -11.47 13.09
CA LYS A 55 11.39 -10.34 13.98
C LYS A 55 10.09 -9.56 14.27
N PRO A 56 9.33 -9.94 15.29
CA PRO A 56 8.14 -9.20 15.68
C PRO A 56 8.54 -7.84 16.27
N SER A 57 8.74 -6.85 15.39
CA SER A 57 9.12 -5.48 15.76
C SER A 57 7.96 -4.49 15.68
N GLY A 58 6.72 -4.96 15.57
CA GLY A 58 5.54 -4.14 15.39
C GLY A 58 4.49 -4.30 16.50
N LEU A 59 3.47 -3.45 16.46
CA LEU A 59 2.31 -3.56 17.35
C LEU A 59 1.45 -4.79 16.98
N PHE A 60 1.37 -5.09 15.69
CA PHE A 60 0.59 -6.18 15.13
C PHE A 60 1.49 -7.18 14.41
N SER A 61 1.16 -8.47 14.51
CA SER A 61 1.75 -9.51 13.67
C SER A 61 1.41 -9.28 12.19
N VAL A 62 2.11 -9.94 11.28
CA VAL A 62 1.82 -9.86 9.83
C VAL A 62 0.38 -10.28 9.54
N ASP A 63 -0.08 -11.38 10.13
CA ASP A 63 -1.45 -11.89 9.93
C ASP A 63 -2.51 -10.91 10.44
N GLU A 64 -2.26 -10.28 11.60
CA GLU A 64 -3.14 -9.24 12.14
C GLU A 64 -3.21 -8.04 11.19
N ARG A 65 -2.07 -7.58 10.65
CA ARG A 65 -2.01 -6.46 9.69
C ARG A 65 -2.78 -6.78 8.43
N MET A 66 -2.57 -7.95 7.84
CA MET A 66 -3.29 -8.39 6.65
C MET A 66 -4.80 -8.47 6.88
N LYS A 67 -5.22 -9.02 8.04
CA LYS A 67 -6.63 -9.07 8.43
C LYS A 67 -7.24 -7.67 8.55
N LEU A 68 -6.56 -6.75 9.22
CA LEU A 68 -7.01 -5.37 9.40
C LEU A 68 -7.10 -4.63 8.06
N ILE A 69 -6.16 -4.86 7.14
CA ILE A 69 -6.22 -4.29 5.79
C ILE A 69 -7.45 -4.84 5.05
N ARG A 70 -7.65 -6.16 5.00
CA ARG A 70 -8.80 -6.79 4.33
C ARG A 70 -10.15 -6.28 4.84
N GLN A 71 -10.23 -5.92 6.11
CA GLN A 71 -11.45 -5.34 6.71
C GLN A 71 -11.65 -3.86 6.37
N SER A 72 -10.64 -3.21 5.77
CA SER A 72 -10.60 -1.77 5.58
C SER A 72 -10.59 -1.33 4.12
N VAL A 73 -10.36 -2.25 3.18
CA VAL A 73 -10.30 -1.99 1.74
C VAL A 73 -11.45 -2.67 1.00
N ASP A 74 -11.66 -2.26 -0.26
CA ASP A 74 -12.62 -2.92 -1.14
C ASP A 74 -12.26 -4.41 -1.33
N PRO A 75 -13.23 -5.33 -1.35
CA PRO A 75 -12.98 -6.77 -1.52
C PRO A 75 -12.27 -7.17 -2.81
N SER A 76 -12.28 -6.32 -3.84
CA SER A 76 -11.57 -6.54 -5.10
C SER A 76 -10.04 -6.36 -4.94
N ILE A 77 -9.60 -5.64 -3.92
CA ILE A 77 -8.19 -5.36 -3.64
C ILE A 77 -7.55 -6.58 -2.98
N LYS A 78 -6.50 -7.09 -3.60
CA LYS A 78 -5.73 -8.21 -3.05
C LYS A 78 -4.86 -7.74 -1.88
N VAL A 79 -4.69 -8.62 -0.88
CA VAL A 79 -3.78 -8.37 0.25
C VAL A 79 -2.86 -9.56 0.39
N ASP A 80 -1.57 -9.29 0.28
CA ASP A 80 -0.53 -10.31 0.28
C ASP A 80 0.66 -9.89 1.16
N PHE A 81 1.62 -10.78 1.33
CA PHE A 81 2.79 -10.60 2.18
C PHE A 81 4.09 -10.93 1.43
N CYS A 82 5.14 -10.15 1.68
CA CYS A 82 6.48 -10.40 1.18
C CYS A 82 7.52 -10.30 2.31
N SER A 83 8.27 -11.39 2.53
CA SER A 83 9.38 -11.44 3.49
C SER A 83 10.75 -11.18 2.86
N GLY A 84 10.82 -11.10 1.53
CA GLY A 84 12.05 -10.95 0.77
C GLY A 84 12.19 -9.60 0.08
N LEU A 85 12.96 -9.58 -1.00
CA LEU A 85 13.11 -8.40 -1.83
C LEU A 85 11.80 -8.09 -2.57
N LEU A 86 11.39 -6.82 -2.54
CA LEU A 86 10.19 -6.36 -3.22
C LEU A 86 10.25 -6.62 -4.73
N VAL A 87 11.41 -6.48 -5.34
CA VAL A 87 11.61 -6.71 -6.77
C VAL A 87 11.44 -8.17 -7.18
N ASP A 88 11.75 -9.12 -6.31
CA ASP A 88 11.50 -10.55 -6.57
C ASP A 88 10.00 -10.82 -6.60
N TYR A 89 9.26 -10.27 -5.64
CA TYR A 89 7.80 -10.35 -5.61
C TYR A 89 7.20 -9.76 -6.89
N THR A 90 7.61 -8.56 -7.27
CA THR A 90 7.05 -7.88 -8.46
C THR A 90 7.32 -8.65 -9.74
N THR A 91 8.51 -9.21 -9.89
CA THR A 91 8.88 -10.03 -11.06
C THR A 91 8.05 -11.32 -11.13
N HIS A 92 7.92 -12.05 -10.01
CA HIS A 92 7.18 -13.31 -9.98
C HIS A 92 5.67 -13.14 -10.24
N HIS A 93 5.09 -11.99 -9.85
CA HIS A 93 3.66 -11.74 -9.99
C HIS A 93 3.31 -10.91 -11.23
N GLY A 94 4.30 -10.53 -12.03
CA GLY A 94 4.10 -9.71 -13.23
C GLY A 94 3.48 -8.36 -12.90
N VAL A 95 4.04 -7.67 -11.89
CA VAL A 95 3.61 -6.34 -11.44
C VAL A 95 4.21 -5.29 -12.37
N ASP A 96 3.38 -4.35 -12.82
CA ASP A 96 3.80 -3.30 -13.75
C ASP A 96 4.33 -2.06 -13.03
N VAL A 97 3.81 -1.77 -11.82
CA VAL A 97 4.12 -0.51 -11.13
C VAL A 97 3.99 -0.64 -9.62
N LEU A 98 4.87 0.05 -8.89
CA LEU A 98 4.73 0.29 -7.45
C LEU A 98 4.00 1.61 -7.21
N VAL A 99 3.14 1.65 -6.20
CA VAL A 99 2.44 2.87 -5.79
C VAL A 99 2.80 3.21 -4.35
N LYS A 100 3.26 4.44 -4.13
CA LYS A 100 3.64 4.97 -2.83
C LYS A 100 2.93 6.28 -2.54
N GLY A 101 2.44 6.45 -1.31
CA GLY A 101 1.87 7.72 -0.84
C GLY A 101 2.96 8.64 -0.31
N LEU A 102 2.85 9.93 -0.61
CA LEU A 102 3.72 10.97 -0.07
C LEU A 102 2.89 12.01 0.69
N ARG A 103 3.31 12.38 1.89
CA ARG A 103 2.71 13.43 2.72
C ARG A 103 3.56 14.70 2.75
N SER A 104 4.87 14.55 2.55
CA SER A 104 5.84 15.63 2.65
C SER A 104 7.04 15.39 1.74
N SER A 105 7.88 16.42 1.61
CA SER A 105 9.18 16.31 0.93
C SER A 105 10.10 15.30 1.60
N LEU A 106 10.03 15.16 2.92
CA LEU A 106 10.83 14.18 3.67
C LEU A 106 10.43 12.74 3.31
N ASP A 107 9.15 12.46 3.12
CA ASP A 107 8.71 11.14 2.62
C ASP A 107 9.31 10.87 1.23
N TYR A 108 9.31 11.87 0.34
CA TYR A 108 9.92 11.75 -0.98
C TYR A 108 11.43 11.49 -0.91
N GLU A 109 12.16 12.23 -0.10
CA GLU A 109 13.61 12.05 0.07
C GLU A 109 13.95 10.64 0.60
N TYR A 110 13.09 10.07 1.44
CA TYR A 110 13.24 8.71 1.95
C TYR A 110 12.90 7.64 0.91
N GLU A 111 11.81 7.82 0.15
CA GLU A 111 11.31 6.83 -0.82
C GLU A 111 12.08 6.86 -2.16
N LEU A 112 12.64 8.00 -2.55
CA LEU A 112 13.34 8.16 -3.84
C LEU A 112 14.51 7.17 -4.03
N PRO A 113 15.45 6.99 -3.08
CA PRO A 113 16.54 6.03 -3.23
C PRO A 113 16.03 4.59 -3.40
N MET A 114 14.96 4.22 -2.70
CA MET A 114 14.34 2.90 -2.82
C MET A 114 13.70 2.70 -4.20
N ALA A 115 13.00 3.71 -4.71
CA ALA A 115 12.40 3.67 -6.04
C ALA A 115 13.47 3.53 -7.13
N GLN A 116 14.56 4.28 -7.02
CA GLN A 116 15.70 4.19 -7.95
C GLN A 116 16.38 2.81 -7.89
N MET A 117 16.56 2.24 -6.70
CA MET A 117 17.13 0.91 -6.53
C MET A 117 16.23 -0.16 -7.13
N ASN A 118 14.93 -0.12 -6.87
CA ASN A 118 13.97 -1.06 -7.44
C ASN A 118 13.99 -1.00 -8.98
N ARG A 119 14.02 0.20 -9.55
CA ARG A 119 14.14 0.39 -11.01
C ARG A 119 15.45 -0.18 -11.56
N HIS A 120 16.58 0.03 -10.86
CA HIS A 120 17.87 -0.52 -11.26
C HIS A 120 17.87 -2.05 -11.27
N LEU A 121 17.27 -2.69 -10.26
CA LEU A 121 17.27 -4.14 -10.09
C LEU A 121 16.31 -4.89 -11.02
N SER A 122 15.15 -4.32 -11.33
CA SER A 122 14.10 -5.04 -12.07
C SER A 122 13.44 -4.24 -13.18
N GLY A 123 13.78 -2.96 -13.34
CA GLY A 123 13.13 -2.06 -14.29
C GLY A 123 11.76 -1.53 -13.85
N ILE A 124 11.26 -1.94 -12.67
CA ILE A 124 9.95 -1.51 -12.19
C ILE A 124 9.94 -0.02 -11.80
N ASP A 125 8.95 0.71 -12.29
CA ASP A 125 8.75 2.12 -11.91
C ASP A 125 7.90 2.26 -10.64
N THR A 126 8.05 3.41 -9.98
CA THR A 126 7.24 3.79 -8.82
C THR A 126 6.46 5.05 -9.12
N VAL A 127 5.14 4.97 -8.93
CA VAL A 127 4.24 6.12 -8.97
C VAL A 127 4.06 6.65 -7.55
N PHE A 128 4.28 7.96 -7.40
CA PHE A 128 4.04 8.65 -6.14
C PHE A 128 2.70 9.39 -6.20
N LEU A 129 1.83 9.11 -5.22
CA LEU A 129 0.56 9.80 -5.04
C LEU A 129 0.63 10.71 -3.82
N LEU A 130 0.25 11.96 -3.96
CA LEU A 130 0.13 12.86 -2.81
C LEU A 130 -1.06 12.43 -1.96
N THR A 131 -0.83 12.25 -0.66
CA THR A 131 -1.88 11.99 0.33
C THR A 131 -2.80 13.21 0.41
N ASP A 132 -4.10 13.00 0.56
CA ASP A 132 -5.07 14.07 0.79
C ASP A 132 -4.64 14.91 2.02
N GLU A 133 -4.76 16.22 1.95
CA GLU A 133 -4.31 17.16 2.99
C GLU A 133 -4.89 16.83 4.37
N LYS A 134 -6.15 16.37 4.41
CA LYS A 134 -6.81 15.98 5.66
C LYS A 134 -6.15 14.79 6.37
N TYR A 135 -5.31 14.02 5.67
CA TYR A 135 -4.57 12.88 6.23
C TYR A 135 -3.05 13.14 6.30
N GLY A 136 -2.58 14.33 5.89
CA GLY A 136 -1.17 14.66 5.81
C GLY A 136 -0.40 14.53 7.14
N TYR A 137 -1.08 14.74 8.27
CA TYR A 137 -0.50 14.59 9.61
C TYR A 137 -0.54 13.16 10.15
N ILE A 138 -1.23 12.22 9.46
CA ILE A 138 -1.43 10.86 9.96
C ILE A 138 -0.24 9.98 9.57
N SER A 139 0.42 9.39 10.56
CA SER A 139 1.38 8.29 10.37
C SER A 139 1.13 7.18 11.38
N SER A 140 1.41 5.93 10.99
CA SER A 140 1.23 4.79 11.90
C SER A 140 2.01 4.95 13.20
N SER A 141 3.25 5.46 13.12
CA SER A 141 4.10 5.66 14.31
C SER A 141 3.54 6.70 15.25
N LEU A 142 3.13 7.87 14.71
CA LEU A 142 2.56 8.95 15.52
C LEU A 142 1.22 8.53 16.12
N CYS A 143 0.34 7.90 15.35
CA CYS A 143 -0.95 7.43 15.83
C CYS A 143 -0.82 6.36 16.93
N LYS A 144 0.16 5.44 16.79
CA LYS A 144 0.49 4.48 17.87
C LYS A 144 0.97 5.18 19.13
N GLN A 145 1.78 6.22 19.00
CA GLN A 145 2.26 6.99 20.14
C GLN A 145 1.11 7.69 20.86
N VAL A 146 0.20 8.34 20.12
CA VAL A 146 -1.01 8.97 20.68
C VAL A 146 -1.85 7.95 21.41
N ALA A 147 -2.15 6.80 20.79
CA ALA A 147 -2.94 5.73 21.39
C ALA A 147 -2.30 5.15 22.67
N LYS A 148 -0.97 4.98 22.66
CA LYS A 148 -0.20 4.46 23.80
C LYS A 148 -0.36 5.32 25.05
N PHE A 149 -0.49 6.64 24.86
CA PHE A 149 -0.68 7.59 25.96
C PHE A 149 -2.16 7.92 26.23
N GLY A 150 -3.10 7.15 25.66
CA GLY A 150 -4.53 7.31 25.89
C GLY A 150 -5.17 8.50 25.17
N GLY A 151 -4.47 9.08 24.19
CA GLY A 151 -5.01 10.16 23.35
C GLY A 151 -6.09 9.66 22.37
N ASP A 152 -6.91 10.59 21.88
CA ASP A 152 -7.95 10.28 20.90
C ASP A 152 -7.33 10.04 19.50
N VAL A 153 -7.63 8.90 18.93
CA VAL A 153 -7.21 8.48 17.58
C VAL A 153 -8.38 8.39 16.61
N THR A 154 -9.52 8.97 16.96
CA THR A 154 -10.70 9.04 16.09
C THR A 154 -10.36 9.77 14.79
N GLY A 155 -10.78 9.22 13.65
CA GLY A 155 -10.46 9.79 12.33
C GLY A 155 -9.03 9.56 11.83
N MET A 156 -8.21 8.77 12.54
CA MET A 156 -6.84 8.42 12.11
C MET A 156 -6.78 7.03 11.48
N PHE A 157 -7.63 6.14 11.92
CA PHE A 157 -7.71 4.74 11.50
C PHE A 157 -9.10 4.37 10.98
N PRO A 158 -9.21 3.35 10.11
CA PRO A 158 -10.48 2.65 9.91
C PRO A 158 -11.01 2.11 11.25
N ASP A 159 -12.33 2.00 11.39
CA ASP A 159 -12.98 1.65 12.66
C ASP A 159 -12.47 0.33 13.28
N ALA A 160 -12.30 -0.71 12.46
CA ALA A 160 -11.79 -2.00 12.92
C ALA A 160 -10.35 -1.87 13.45
N VAL A 161 -9.53 -1.07 12.79
CA VAL A 161 -8.14 -0.81 13.17
C VAL A 161 -8.09 0.00 14.47
N GLY A 162 -8.89 1.06 14.56
CA GLY A 162 -8.96 1.89 15.77
C GLY A 162 -9.35 1.09 17.01
N ARG A 163 -10.31 0.17 16.89
CA ARG A 163 -10.67 -0.77 17.98
C ARG A 163 -9.50 -1.68 18.35
N ALA A 164 -8.84 -2.29 17.38
CA ALA A 164 -7.71 -3.18 17.60
C ALA A 164 -6.51 -2.46 18.29
N VAL A 165 -6.23 -1.23 17.87
CA VAL A 165 -5.18 -0.39 18.49
C VAL A 165 -5.50 -0.09 19.95
N LYS A 166 -6.75 0.32 20.24
CA LYS A 166 -7.20 0.57 21.63
C LYS A 166 -7.09 -0.68 22.49
N GLU A 167 -7.42 -1.84 21.95
CA GLU A 167 -7.33 -3.13 22.66
C GLU A 167 -5.88 -3.50 23.00
N LYS A 168 -4.94 -3.31 22.05
CA LYS A 168 -3.50 -3.58 22.27
C LYS A 168 -2.89 -2.71 23.37
N TYR A 169 -3.41 -1.50 23.61
CA TYR A 169 -2.91 -0.58 24.63
C TYR A 169 -3.78 -0.54 25.89
N ARG A 170 -4.86 -1.31 25.95
CA ARG A 170 -5.67 -1.47 27.14
C ARG A 170 -4.84 -2.20 28.20
N LYS A 171 -4.54 -1.51 29.30
CA LYS A 171 -3.93 -2.11 30.49
C LYS A 171 -4.98 -2.73 31.38
#